data_ce0a5606516e13890e55812e03b37903
#
_entry.id   ce0a5606516e13890e55812e03b37903
#
_cell.length_a   1.000
_cell.length_b   1.000
_cell.length_c   1.000
_cell.angle_alpha   90.00
_cell.angle_beta   90.00
_cell.angle_gamma   90.00
#
_symmetry.space_group_name_H-M   'P 1'
#
loop_
_entity.id
_entity.type
_entity.pdbx_description
1 polymer ?
#
loop_
_entity_poly.entity_id
_entity_poly.type
_entity_poly.pdbx_seq_one_letter_code
_entity_poly.pdbx_strand_id
1 'polypeptide(L)'
;MSIQIKICSTQEDVKLIAALADKIWHEHFTPLIGKEQVEYMVEKFQSEQAIGDAVNHQNYRYFMAFDGDRLVGYCGVQPQEKELFLSKLYMDQAYRKRGIAKSLLEQAKIYAKELGKPSIYLTVNKANNGPIAAYLKMGFTNDESIVTDIGNGFVMDDYIMRLRLQ
;
A
#
# COMPACT_ATOMS: atom_id res chain seq x y z
N MET A 1 20.23 -11.32 4.39
CA MET A 1 19.32 -10.70 3.42
C MET A 1 19.58 -9.19 3.40
N SER A 2 19.88 -8.65 2.25
CA SER A 2 20.11 -7.22 2.09
C SER A 2 18.96 -6.64 1.23
N ILE A 3 18.14 -5.81 1.82
CA ILE A 3 16.99 -5.20 1.15
C ILE A 3 17.38 -3.80 0.66
N GLN A 4 17.14 -3.54 -0.62
CA GLN A 4 17.35 -2.22 -1.20
C GLN A 4 16.00 -1.64 -1.60
N ILE A 5 15.82 -0.35 -1.34
CA ILE A 5 14.58 0.35 -1.69
C ILE A 5 14.89 1.38 -2.77
N LYS A 6 14.09 1.37 -3.83
CA LYS A 6 14.18 2.38 -4.88
C LYS A 6 12.79 2.93 -5.21
N ILE A 7 12.78 4.09 -5.86
CA ILE A 7 11.55 4.73 -6.31
C ILE A 7 11.19 4.17 -7.69
N CYS A 8 9.91 3.82 -7.89
CA CYS A 8 9.40 3.41 -9.21
C CYS A 8 9.56 4.54 -10.23
N SER A 9 10.25 4.27 -11.33
CA SER A 9 10.54 5.29 -12.33
C SER A 9 10.37 4.82 -13.78
N THR A 10 10.21 3.53 -14.03
CA THR A 10 10.14 2.97 -15.39
C THR A 10 8.89 2.12 -15.57
N GLN A 11 8.54 1.85 -16.84
CA GLN A 11 7.44 0.96 -17.16
C GLN A 11 7.72 -0.48 -16.68
N GLU A 12 8.99 -0.90 -16.71
CA GLU A 12 9.37 -2.20 -16.15
C GLU A 12 9.12 -2.27 -14.64
N ASP A 13 9.39 -1.18 -13.92
CA ASP A 13 9.07 -1.08 -12.50
C ASP A 13 7.57 -1.25 -12.26
N VAL A 14 6.75 -0.60 -13.07
CA VAL A 14 5.28 -0.71 -12.98
C VAL A 14 4.82 -2.15 -13.19
N LYS A 15 5.41 -2.84 -14.17
CA LYS A 15 5.09 -4.25 -14.44
C LYS A 15 5.43 -5.16 -13.26
N LEU A 16 6.59 -4.94 -12.64
CA LEU A 16 7.01 -5.70 -11.47
C LEU A 16 6.04 -5.51 -10.30
N ILE A 17 5.64 -4.28 -10.05
CA ILE A 17 4.67 -3.97 -9.00
C ILE A 17 3.33 -4.66 -9.28
N ALA A 18 2.82 -4.55 -10.50
CA ALA A 18 1.54 -5.14 -10.87
C ALA A 18 1.55 -6.67 -10.71
N ALA A 19 2.64 -7.33 -11.10
CA ALA A 19 2.79 -8.77 -10.96
C ALA A 19 2.79 -9.20 -9.48
N LEU A 20 3.52 -8.47 -8.64
CA LEU A 20 3.55 -8.76 -7.20
C LEU A 20 2.19 -8.47 -6.55
N ALA A 21 1.54 -7.38 -6.95
CA ALA A 21 0.21 -7.02 -6.44
C ALA A 21 -0.83 -8.10 -6.74
N ASP A 22 -0.84 -8.62 -7.96
CA ASP A 22 -1.75 -9.68 -8.36
C ASP A 22 -1.58 -10.92 -7.46
N LYS A 23 -0.34 -11.34 -7.26
CA LYS A 23 -0.02 -12.47 -6.40
C LYS A 23 -0.49 -12.24 -4.95
N ILE A 24 -0.10 -11.11 -4.37
CA ILE A 24 -0.40 -10.79 -2.97
C ILE A 24 -1.90 -10.69 -2.74
N TRP A 25 -2.61 -9.99 -3.62
CA TRP A 25 -4.04 -9.77 -3.46
C TRP A 25 -4.82 -11.09 -3.52
N HIS A 26 -4.49 -11.97 -4.47
CA HIS A 26 -5.16 -13.26 -4.57
C HIS A 26 -4.86 -14.16 -3.38
N GLU A 27 -3.63 -14.19 -2.90
CA GLU A 27 -3.25 -15.02 -1.76
C GLU A 27 -3.84 -14.52 -0.44
N HIS A 28 -3.83 -13.20 -0.21
CA HIS A 28 -4.18 -12.62 1.09
C HIS A 28 -5.65 -12.27 1.21
N PHE A 29 -6.22 -11.63 0.19
CA PHE A 29 -7.56 -11.04 0.30
C PHE A 29 -8.69 -11.96 -0.16
N THR A 30 -8.42 -12.98 -0.97
CA THR A 30 -9.45 -13.92 -1.40
C THR A 30 -10.22 -14.53 -0.23
N PRO A 31 -9.56 -15.04 0.83
CA PRO A 31 -10.31 -15.56 1.99
C PRO A 31 -11.06 -14.49 2.79
N LEU A 32 -10.72 -13.22 2.64
CA LEU A 32 -11.36 -12.14 3.40
C LEU A 32 -12.56 -11.52 2.69
N ILE A 33 -12.47 -11.30 1.38
CA ILE A 33 -13.48 -10.56 0.62
C ILE A 33 -14.01 -11.30 -0.61
N GLY A 34 -13.47 -12.49 -0.91
CA GLY A 34 -13.92 -13.33 -2.02
C GLY A 34 -13.18 -13.04 -3.32
N LYS A 35 -13.17 -14.06 -4.18
CA LYS A 35 -12.40 -14.03 -5.44
C LYS A 35 -12.88 -12.95 -6.40
N GLU A 36 -14.20 -12.78 -6.55
CA GLU A 36 -14.76 -11.81 -7.50
C GLU A 36 -14.37 -10.39 -7.14
N GLN A 37 -14.46 -10.03 -5.85
CA GLN A 37 -14.09 -8.70 -5.40
C GLN A 37 -12.59 -8.47 -5.51
N VAL A 38 -11.77 -9.49 -5.23
CA VAL A 38 -10.30 -9.39 -5.40
C VAL A 38 -9.96 -9.13 -6.87
N GLU A 39 -10.52 -9.90 -7.80
CA GLU A 39 -10.27 -9.71 -9.23
C GLU A 39 -10.69 -8.31 -9.70
N TYR A 40 -11.82 -7.83 -9.23
CA TYR A 40 -12.30 -6.50 -9.54
C TYR A 40 -11.33 -5.42 -9.02
N MET A 41 -10.90 -5.55 -7.77
CA MET A 41 -10.01 -4.56 -7.15
C MET A 41 -8.61 -4.58 -7.75
N VAL A 42 -8.07 -5.76 -8.06
CA VAL A 42 -6.76 -5.86 -8.72
C VAL A 42 -6.80 -5.17 -10.08
N GLU A 43 -7.82 -5.43 -10.89
CA GLU A 43 -7.96 -4.79 -12.20
C GLU A 43 -8.10 -3.28 -12.07
N LYS A 44 -8.92 -2.81 -11.14
CA LYS A 44 -9.22 -1.38 -11.00
C LYS A 44 -8.08 -0.59 -10.36
N PHE A 45 -7.38 -1.15 -9.36
CA PHE A 45 -6.44 -0.41 -8.53
C PHE A 45 -5.00 -0.90 -8.57
N GLN A 46 -4.75 -2.12 -9.03
CA GLN A 46 -3.45 -2.78 -8.93
C GLN A 46 -2.95 -3.32 -10.28
N SER A 47 -3.66 -3.04 -11.37
CA SER A 47 -3.21 -3.45 -12.69
C SER A 47 -2.05 -2.57 -13.16
N GLU A 48 -1.33 -3.02 -14.17
CA GLU A 48 -0.25 -2.24 -14.77
C GLU A 48 -0.75 -0.87 -15.21
N GLN A 49 -1.92 -0.82 -15.85
CA GLN A 49 -2.53 0.44 -16.27
C GLN A 49 -2.88 1.33 -15.09
N ALA A 50 -3.50 0.78 -14.04
CA ALA A 50 -3.89 1.54 -12.85
C ALA A 50 -2.67 2.11 -12.12
N ILE A 51 -1.63 1.30 -11.95
CA ILE A 51 -0.39 1.75 -11.29
C ILE A 51 0.33 2.79 -12.15
N GLY A 52 0.40 2.58 -13.45
CA GLY A 52 0.99 3.53 -14.39
C GLY A 52 0.28 4.88 -14.36
N ASP A 53 -1.05 4.88 -14.37
CA ASP A 53 -1.86 6.09 -14.28
C ASP A 53 -1.64 6.79 -12.93
N ALA A 54 -1.56 6.03 -11.85
CA ALA A 54 -1.31 6.59 -10.52
C ALA A 54 0.03 7.35 -10.48
N VAL A 55 1.09 6.75 -11.00
CA VAL A 55 2.42 7.36 -11.04
C VAL A 55 2.48 8.55 -11.98
N ASN A 56 1.92 8.41 -13.19
CA ASN A 56 2.07 9.42 -14.24
C ASN A 56 1.06 10.57 -14.16
N HIS A 57 -0.15 10.33 -13.62
CA HIS A 57 -1.25 11.28 -13.70
C HIS A 57 -1.92 11.61 -12.36
N GLN A 58 -1.67 10.85 -11.29
CA GLN A 58 -2.32 11.03 -10.00
C GLN A 58 -1.36 11.39 -8.87
N ASN A 59 -0.15 11.75 -9.22
CA ASN A 59 0.89 12.20 -8.28
C ASN A 59 1.27 11.14 -7.23
N TYR A 60 1.16 9.86 -7.56
CA TYR A 60 1.61 8.79 -6.68
C TYR A 60 3.12 8.61 -6.78
N ARG A 61 3.73 8.27 -5.65
CA ARG A 61 5.09 7.76 -5.60
C ARG A 61 5.05 6.33 -5.05
N TYR A 62 5.71 5.40 -5.74
CA TYR A 62 5.86 4.03 -5.27
C TYR A 62 7.29 3.80 -4.84
N PHE A 63 7.46 3.22 -3.66
CA PHE A 63 8.74 2.73 -3.17
C PHE A 63 8.75 1.21 -3.33
N MET A 64 9.86 0.67 -3.84
CA MET A 64 10.00 -0.75 -4.18
C MET A 64 11.10 -1.36 -3.33
N ALA A 65 10.82 -2.47 -2.65
CA ALA A 65 11.79 -3.19 -1.84
C ALA A 65 12.28 -4.43 -2.61
N PHE A 66 13.58 -4.53 -2.83
CA PHE A 66 14.21 -5.61 -3.57
C PHE A 66 15.12 -6.45 -2.68
N ASP A 67 15.05 -7.77 -2.86
CA ASP A 67 16.05 -8.72 -2.40
C ASP A 67 16.84 -9.16 -3.63
N GLY A 68 18.03 -8.57 -3.84
CA GLY A 68 18.73 -8.68 -5.12
C GLY A 68 17.89 -8.13 -6.25
N ASP A 69 17.59 -8.95 -7.24
CA ASP A 69 16.78 -8.56 -8.40
C ASP A 69 15.28 -8.84 -8.22
N ARG A 70 14.91 -9.43 -7.09
CA ARG A 70 13.51 -9.83 -6.83
C ARG A 70 12.78 -8.74 -6.06
N LEU A 71 11.66 -8.28 -6.62
CA LEU A 71 10.75 -7.39 -5.90
C LEU A 71 9.98 -8.18 -4.84
N VAL A 72 10.09 -7.77 -3.58
CA VAL A 72 9.50 -8.48 -2.45
C VAL A 72 8.48 -7.66 -1.66
N GLY A 73 8.39 -6.38 -1.94
CA GLY A 73 7.40 -5.51 -1.31
C GLY A 73 7.32 -4.17 -1.99
N TYR A 74 6.26 -3.44 -1.75
CA TYR A 74 6.11 -2.10 -2.28
C TYR A 74 5.16 -1.27 -1.43
N CYS A 75 5.27 0.04 -1.59
CA CYS A 75 4.47 1.03 -0.89
C CYS A 75 4.07 2.11 -1.89
N GLY A 76 2.79 2.46 -1.93
CA GLY A 76 2.30 3.53 -2.79
C GLY A 76 1.73 4.66 -1.95
N VAL A 77 2.23 5.88 -2.15
CA VAL A 77 1.80 7.06 -1.41
C VAL A 77 1.37 8.17 -2.35
N GLN A 78 0.41 8.97 -1.90
CA GLN A 78 -0.09 10.12 -2.65
C GLN A 78 -0.16 11.34 -1.75
N PRO A 79 0.57 12.42 -2.06
CA PRO A 79 0.43 13.68 -1.33
C PRO A 79 -0.98 14.24 -1.52
N GLN A 80 -1.62 14.56 -0.40
CA GLN A 80 -2.90 15.25 -0.40
C GLN A 80 -2.74 16.60 0.28
N GLU A 81 -3.77 17.43 0.33
CA GLU A 81 -3.65 18.80 0.81
C GLU A 81 -3.02 18.88 2.20
N LYS A 82 -3.50 18.06 3.13
CA LYS A 82 -3.07 18.14 4.54
C LYS A 82 -2.22 16.97 5.01
N GLU A 83 -2.28 15.85 4.31
CA GLU A 83 -1.65 14.60 4.76
C GLU A 83 -1.02 13.85 3.59
N LEU A 84 -0.16 12.91 3.89
CA LEU A 84 0.29 11.92 2.92
C LEU A 84 -0.61 10.69 3.05
N PHE A 85 -1.22 10.27 1.94
CA PHE A 85 -2.04 9.06 1.90
C PHE A 85 -1.15 7.86 1.60
N LEU A 86 -1.10 6.90 2.53
CA LEU A 86 -0.46 5.61 2.33
C LEU A 86 -1.50 4.66 1.75
N SER A 87 -1.58 4.64 0.42
CA SER A 87 -2.60 3.88 -0.28
C SER A 87 -2.33 2.38 -0.28
N LYS A 88 -1.04 2.01 -0.35
CA LYS A 88 -0.63 0.61 -0.51
C LYS A 88 0.65 0.35 0.27
N LEU A 89 0.67 -0.76 1.00
CA LEU A 89 1.85 -1.26 1.70
C LEU A 89 1.73 -2.77 1.77
N TYR A 90 2.44 -3.47 0.89
CA TYR A 90 2.30 -4.92 0.75
C TYR A 90 3.65 -5.61 0.64
N MET A 91 3.70 -6.85 1.15
CA MET A 91 4.88 -7.71 1.13
C MET A 91 4.55 -9.05 0.53
N ASP A 92 5.50 -9.64 -0.18
CA ASP A 92 5.45 -11.07 -0.48
C ASP A 92 5.37 -11.85 0.84
N GLN A 93 4.48 -12.83 0.89
CA GLN A 93 4.22 -13.61 2.11
C GLN A 93 5.50 -14.25 2.67
N ALA A 94 6.41 -14.69 1.81
CA ALA A 94 7.67 -15.30 2.21
C ALA A 94 8.62 -14.32 2.90
N TYR A 95 8.37 -13.02 2.79
CA TYR A 95 9.24 -11.96 3.32
C TYR A 95 8.63 -11.20 4.49
N ARG A 96 7.51 -11.65 5.01
CA ARG A 96 6.87 -11.02 6.18
C ARG A 96 7.71 -11.20 7.44
N LYS A 97 7.54 -10.30 8.41
CA LYS A 97 8.21 -10.31 9.71
C LYS A 97 9.73 -10.12 9.63
N ARG A 98 10.22 -9.49 8.57
CA ARG A 98 11.64 -9.21 8.37
C ARG A 98 11.97 -7.71 8.37
N GLY A 99 11.01 -6.87 8.79
CA GLY A 99 11.21 -5.43 8.89
C GLY A 99 11.09 -4.66 7.57
N ILE A 100 10.67 -5.30 6.49
CA ILE A 100 10.55 -4.65 5.18
C ILE A 100 9.45 -3.59 5.16
N ALA A 101 8.28 -3.91 5.75
CA ALA A 101 7.19 -2.95 5.87
C ALA A 101 7.62 -1.71 6.63
N LYS A 102 8.37 -1.91 7.72
CA LYS A 102 8.90 -0.80 8.52
C LYS A 102 9.86 0.06 7.69
N SER A 103 10.72 -0.56 6.89
CA SER A 103 11.66 0.15 6.03
C SER A 103 10.93 0.96 4.96
N LEU A 104 9.89 0.39 4.35
CA LEU A 104 9.06 1.11 3.38
C LEU A 104 8.32 2.27 4.04
N LEU A 105 7.77 2.06 5.23
CA LEU A 105 7.10 3.13 5.99
C LEU A 105 8.07 4.26 6.33
N GLU A 106 9.33 3.94 6.68
CA GLU A 106 10.34 4.97 6.94
C GLU A 106 10.57 5.86 5.71
N GLN A 107 10.57 5.30 4.51
CA GLN A 107 10.67 6.10 3.28
C GLN A 107 9.45 7.00 3.10
N ALA A 108 8.25 6.51 3.41
CA ALA A 108 7.04 7.32 3.37
C ALA A 108 7.10 8.47 4.39
N LYS A 109 7.62 8.22 5.59
CA LYS A 109 7.79 9.26 6.62
C LYS A 109 8.76 10.34 6.17
N ILE A 110 9.89 9.95 5.58
CA ILE A 110 10.88 10.89 5.05
C ILE A 110 10.23 11.77 3.98
N TYR A 111 9.51 11.16 3.05
CA TYR A 111 8.83 11.88 1.99
C TYR A 111 7.77 12.84 2.55
N ALA A 112 6.96 12.39 3.50
CA ALA A 112 5.95 13.26 4.14
C ALA A 112 6.60 14.49 4.79
N LYS A 113 7.72 14.29 5.48
CA LYS A 113 8.46 15.40 6.12
C LYS A 113 9.04 16.36 5.10
N GLU A 114 9.59 15.84 3.99
CA GLU A 114 10.08 16.70 2.90
C GLU A 114 8.98 17.58 2.32
N LEU A 115 7.75 17.06 2.27
CA LEU A 115 6.59 17.80 1.76
C LEU A 115 5.92 18.68 2.81
N GLY A 116 6.39 18.65 4.06
CA GLY A 116 5.78 19.41 5.15
C GLY A 116 4.44 18.87 5.62
N LYS A 117 4.17 17.59 5.41
CA LYS A 117 2.92 16.95 5.85
C LYS A 117 3.04 16.52 7.32
N PRO A 118 2.07 16.86 8.18
CA PRO A 118 2.14 16.53 9.60
C PRO A 118 1.76 15.09 9.94
N SER A 119 1.18 14.36 8.99
CA SER A 119 0.67 13.01 9.24
C SER A 119 0.60 12.16 7.99
N ILE A 120 0.54 10.85 8.21
CA ILE A 120 0.26 9.84 7.18
C ILE A 120 -1.03 9.13 7.60
N TYR A 121 -1.94 8.93 6.66
CA TYR A 121 -3.13 8.11 6.94
C TYR A 121 -3.25 6.99 5.93
N LEU A 122 -3.96 5.95 6.32
CA LEU A 122 -4.26 4.80 5.47
C LEU A 122 -5.68 4.32 5.73
N THR A 123 -6.20 3.53 4.79
CA THR A 123 -7.42 2.77 4.99
C THR A 123 -7.07 1.29 5.02
N VAL A 124 -7.72 0.53 5.88
CA VAL A 124 -7.48 -0.91 6.00
C VAL A 124 -8.79 -1.63 6.25
N ASN A 125 -9.02 -2.73 5.51
CA ASN A 125 -10.22 -3.54 5.68
C ASN A 125 -10.37 -3.99 7.13
N LYS A 126 -11.58 -3.86 7.69
CA LYS A 126 -11.85 -4.20 9.09
C LYS A 126 -11.57 -5.66 9.43
N ALA A 127 -11.63 -6.56 8.45
CA ALA A 127 -11.33 -7.97 8.63
C ALA A 127 -9.83 -8.30 8.59
N ASN A 128 -9.00 -7.33 8.26
CA ASN A 128 -7.56 -7.52 8.03
C ASN A 128 -6.77 -7.38 9.35
N ASN A 129 -7.00 -8.29 10.28
CA ASN A 129 -6.53 -8.20 11.66
C ASN A 129 -5.00 -8.13 11.81
N GLY A 130 -4.26 -8.88 10.99
CA GLY A 130 -2.80 -8.88 11.05
C GLY A 130 -2.19 -7.52 10.74
N PRO A 131 -2.49 -6.92 9.58
CA PRO A 131 -2.03 -5.58 9.26
C PRO A 131 -2.51 -4.51 10.25
N ILE A 132 -3.76 -4.57 10.72
CA ILE A 132 -4.26 -3.62 11.73
C ILE A 132 -3.37 -3.65 12.96
N ALA A 133 -3.08 -4.85 13.49
CA ALA A 133 -2.20 -5.01 14.65
C ALA A 133 -0.81 -4.47 14.39
N ALA A 134 -0.26 -4.71 13.19
CA ALA A 134 1.05 -4.22 12.80
C ALA A 134 1.08 -2.69 12.75
N TYR A 135 0.06 -2.06 12.19
CA TYR A 135 -0.04 -0.59 12.13
C TYR A 135 -0.12 0.03 13.52
N LEU A 136 -0.89 -0.58 14.43
CA LEU A 136 -0.94 -0.12 15.83
C LEU A 136 0.44 -0.18 16.48
N LYS A 137 1.21 -1.24 16.25
CA LYS A 137 2.58 -1.35 16.75
C LYS A 137 3.52 -0.31 16.15
N MET A 138 3.27 0.11 14.92
CA MET A 138 4.06 1.14 14.24
C MET A 138 3.71 2.56 14.69
N GLY A 139 2.70 2.71 15.55
CA GLY A 139 2.31 4.01 16.11
C GLY A 139 1.07 4.63 15.48
N PHE A 140 0.41 3.94 14.55
CA PHE A 140 -0.85 4.43 13.99
C PHE A 140 -1.96 4.33 15.04
N THR A 141 -2.91 5.25 14.98
CA THR A 141 -4.13 5.20 15.76
C THR A 141 -5.32 4.90 14.86
N ASN A 142 -6.30 4.18 15.38
CA ASN A 142 -7.53 3.89 14.64
C ASN A 142 -8.51 5.04 14.90
N ASP A 143 -8.60 5.97 13.95
CA ASP A 143 -9.31 7.22 14.13
C ASP A 143 -10.77 7.16 13.68
N GLU A 144 -11.08 6.44 12.59
CA GLU A 144 -12.41 6.49 11.97
C GLU A 144 -12.76 5.17 11.29
N SER A 145 -14.06 4.99 11.02
CA SER A 145 -14.57 3.91 10.16
C SER A 145 -15.22 4.53 8.92
N ILE A 146 -15.04 3.90 7.76
CA ILE A 146 -15.60 4.38 6.51
C ILE A 146 -16.05 3.20 5.63
N VAL A 147 -17.21 3.36 4.99
CA VAL A 147 -17.68 2.42 3.97
C VAL A 147 -17.68 3.17 2.64
N THR A 148 -16.94 2.64 1.67
CA THR A 148 -16.78 3.27 0.37
C THR A 148 -17.34 2.35 -0.71
N ASP A 149 -18.25 2.88 -1.54
CA ASP A 149 -18.73 2.20 -2.74
C ASP A 149 -17.64 2.31 -3.82
N ILE A 150 -17.13 1.16 -4.26
CA ILE A 150 -16.08 1.11 -5.29
C ILE A 150 -16.60 0.68 -6.66
N GLY A 151 -17.92 0.58 -6.79
CA GLY A 151 -18.58 0.22 -8.05
C GLY A 151 -18.82 -1.28 -8.17
N ASN A 152 -19.57 -1.65 -9.20
CA ASN A 152 -19.90 -3.04 -9.52
C ASN A 152 -20.56 -3.82 -8.36
N GLY A 153 -21.26 -3.10 -7.47
CA GLY A 153 -21.93 -3.70 -6.31
C GLY A 153 -20.99 -4.03 -5.13
N PHE A 154 -19.72 -3.64 -5.22
CA PHE A 154 -18.75 -3.89 -4.15
C PHE A 154 -18.56 -2.65 -3.26
N VAL A 155 -18.23 -2.91 -2.01
CA VAL A 155 -17.90 -1.86 -1.04
C VAL A 155 -16.58 -2.19 -0.34
N MET A 156 -15.88 -1.15 0.14
CA MET A 156 -14.77 -1.27 1.06
C MET A 156 -15.23 -0.81 2.44
N ASP A 157 -15.21 -1.73 3.40
CA ASP A 157 -15.57 -1.45 4.80
C ASP A 157 -14.29 -1.38 5.61
N ASP A 158 -13.79 -0.16 5.82
CA ASP A 158 -12.43 0.09 6.29
C ASP A 158 -12.38 0.91 7.58
N TYR A 159 -11.27 0.79 8.28
CA TYR A 159 -10.82 1.78 9.26
C TYR A 159 -9.91 2.80 8.58
N ILE A 160 -9.97 4.04 9.05
CA ILE A 160 -8.95 5.05 8.75
C ILE A 160 -8.01 5.10 9.94
N MET A 161 -6.74 4.79 9.67
CA MET A 161 -5.68 4.83 10.68
C MET A 161 -4.71 5.95 10.36
N ARG A 162 -4.19 6.60 11.38
CA ARG A 162 -3.35 7.79 11.20
C ARG A 162 -2.10 7.72 12.05
N LEU A 163 -0.97 8.10 11.43
CA LEU A 163 0.31 8.26 12.09
C LEU A 163 0.67 9.74 12.09
N ARG A 164 0.75 10.33 13.27
CA ARG A 164 1.12 11.73 13.42
C ARG A 164 2.64 11.83 13.49
N LEU A 165 3.21 12.71 12.66
CA LEU A 165 4.65 12.93 12.58
C LEU A 165 5.06 14.08 13.48
N GLN A 166 6.29 13.99 13.98
CA GLN A 166 6.83 15.05 14.84
C GLN A 166 7.69 16.03 14.05
#